data_13572bd59073322e210faca43055cbbf
#
_entry.id   13572bd59073322e210faca43055cbbf
#
_cell.length_a   1.000
_cell.length_b   1.000
_cell.length_c   1.000
_cell.angle_alpha   90.00
_cell.angle_beta   90.00
_cell.angle_gamma   90.00
#
_symmetry.space_group_name_H-M   'P 1'
#
loop_
_entity.id
_entity.type
_entity.pdbx_description
1 polymer ?
#
loop_
_entity_poly.entity_id
_entity_poly.type
_entity_poly.pdbx_seq_one_letter_code
_entity_poly.pdbx_strand_id
1 'polypeptide(L)'
;MELIDKYEYGVAIQTKSTRILRDMDILKSINAKAKAVVQMTMTTYDETLCKILEPNVSTTHERFEALMQFKKAGIPTVVWLTPILPFINDTKENINGILDYCMEAGVKGIICFNMGVTLRDGDREYFYQALDRYFSGLKKKYIYTYGNAYDLASPDNEKLMDMFRKRCAENGIIYDPNECFRYLHELPDKYVQMFLNLT
;
A
#
# COMPACT_ATOMS: atom_id res chain seq x y z
N MET A 1 -1.19 20.61 -5.16
CA MET A 1 -2.21 20.00 -6.05
C MET A 1 -2.67 20.97 -7.13
N GLU A 2 -3.03 22.20 -6.82
CA GLU A 2 -3.51 23.23 -7.79
C GLU A 2 -2.55 23.49 -8.96
N LEU A 3 -1.25 23.56 -8.72
CA LEU A 3 -0.25 23.71 -9.79
C LEU A 3 -0.19 22.47 -10.71
N ILE A 4 -0.31 21.27 -10.13
CA ILE A 4 -0.33 20.02 -10.90
C ILE A 4 -1.55 20.01 -11.83
N ASP A 5 -2.72 20.37 -11.31
CA ASP A 5 -3.96 20.48 -12.08
C ASP A 5 -3.88 21.59 -13.15
N LYS A 6 -3.37 22.76 -12.77
CA LYS A 6 -3.23 23.92 -13.68
C LYS A 6 -2.34 23.62 -14.88
N TYR A 7 -1.23 22.93 -14.66
CA TYR A 7 -0.27 22.59 -15.72
C TYR A 7 -0.50 21.19 -16.31
N GLU A 8 -1.62 20.54 -15.94
CA GLU A 8 -2.06 19.25 -16.45
C GLU A 8 -1.01 18.11 -16.31
N TYR A 9 -0.28 18.13 -15.22
CA TYR A 9 0.59 17.01 -14.85
C TYR A 9 -0.20 15.87 -14.24
N GLY A 10 0.27 14.63 -14.43
CA GLY A 10 -0.21 13.48 -13.66
C GLY A 10 0.34 13.48 -12.24
N VAL A 11 -0.31 12.74 -11.35
CA VAL A 11 0.11 12.61 -9.95
C VAL A 11 -0.09 11.20 -9.42
N ALA A 12 0.89 10.72 -8.65
CA ALA A 12 0.80 9.51 -7.84
C ALA A 12 1.14 9.86 -6.39
N ILE A 13 0.16 9.79 -5.48
CA ILE A 13 0.29 10.22 -4.09
C ILE A 13 0.22 9.03 -3.17
N GLN A 14 1.24 8.84 -2.32
CA GLN A 14 1.25 7.82 -1.28
C GLN A 14 0.86 8.40 0.09
N THR A 15 -0.02 7.70 0.81
CA THR A 15 -0.50 8.14 2.11
C THR A 15 -0.94 6.96 3.00
N LYS A 16 -1.01 7.22 4.32
CA LYS A 16 -1.67 6.39 5.34
C LYS A 16 -2.89 7.10 5.95
N SER A 17 -3.34 8.21 5.35
CA SER A 17 -4.36 9.07 5.93
C SER A 17 -5.55 9.26 5.01
N THR A 18 -6.74 9.12 5.56
CA THR A 18 -8.01 9.45 4.88
C THR A 18 -8.18 10.94 4.62
N ARG A 19 -7.32 11.82 5.17
CA ARG A 19 -7.33 13.26 4.87
C ARG A 19 -7.13 13.58 3.40
N ILE A 20 -6.60 12.66 2.61
CA ILE A 20 -6.49 12.81 1.16
C ILE A 20 -7.86 12.98 0.48
N LEU A 21 -8.95 12.55 1.11
CA LEU A 21 -10.31 12.71 0.61
C LEU A 21 -10.74 14.19 0.48
N ARG A 22 -10.15 15.11 1.25
CA ARG A 22 -10.40 16.56 1.09
C ARG A 22 -10.00 17.07 -0.30
N ASP A 23 -9.06 16.39 -0.94
CA ASP A 23 -8.51 16.79 -2.23
C ASP A 23 -9.21 16.05 -3.40
N MET A 24 -10.38 15.42 -3.14
CA MET A 24 -11.12 14.59 -4.09
C MET A 24 -11.45 15.32 -5.41
N ASP A 25 -11.91 16.57 -5.32
CA ASP A 25 -12.33 17.31 -6.51
C ASP A 25 -11.15 17.66 -7.41
N ILE A 26 -10.02 18.06 -6.80
CA ILE A 26 -8.81 18.35 -7.57
C ILE A 26 -8.17 17.08 -8.13
N LEU A 27 -8.26 15.95 -7.43
CA LEU A 27 -7.81 14.64 -7.93
C LEU A 27 -8.66 14.19 -9.12
N LYS A 28 -9.99 14.41 -9.10
CA LYS A 28 -10.86 14.17 -10.25
C LYS A 28 -10.48 15.02 -11.45
N SER A 29 -10.21 16.33 -11.23
CA SER A 29 -9.77 17.24 -12.28
C SER A 29 -8.47 16.78 -12.93
N ILE A 30 -7.48 16.44 -12.11
CA ILE A 30 -6.19 15.91 -12.61
C ILE A 30 -6.38 14.59 -13.36
N ASN A 31 -7.22 13.68 -12.83
CA ASN A 31 -7.47 12.38 -13.46
C ASN A 31 -8.17 12.50 -14.82
N ALA A 32 -9.00 13.53 -15.01
CA ALA A 32 -9.65 13.81 -16.27
C ALA A 32 -8.71 14.38 -17.35
N LYS A 33 -7.67 15.13 -16.94
CA LYS A 33 -6.72 15.81 -17.85
C LYS A 33 -5.49 14.96 -18.15
N ALA A 34 -5.04 14.21 -17.17
CA ALA A 34 -3.86 13.36 -17.25
C ALA A 34 -4.12 12.02 -16.52
N LYS A 35 -3.56 11.84 -15.33
CA LYS A 35 -3.78 10.65 -14.50
C LYS A 35 -3.53 11.00 -13.04
N ALA A 36 -4.45 10.62 -12.17
CA ALA A 36 -4.23 10.64 -10.73
C ALA A 36 -4.30 9.23 -10.17
N VAL A 37 -3.32 8.85 -9.37
CA VAL A 37 -3.32 7.55 -8.66
C VAL A 37 -3.12 7.80 -7.19
N VAL A 38 -4.02 7.29 -6.35
CA VAL A 38 -3.85 7.31 -4.90
C VAL A 38 -3.26 5.98 -4.44
N GLN A 39 -2.14 6.06 -3.72
CA GLN A 39 -1.46 4.91 -3.17
C GLN A 39 -1.71 4.87 -1.67
N MET A 40 -2.34 3.81 -1.18
CA MET A 40 -2.68 3.63 0.23
C MET A 40 -1.85 2.51 0.84
N THR A 41 -1.15 2.79 1.93
CA THR A 41 -0.45 1.72 2.68
C THR A 41 -1.45 1.00 3.58
N MET A 42 -1.48 -0.33 3.52
CA MET A 42 -2.33 -1.19 4.36
C MET A 42 -1.51 -2.42 4.77
N THR A 43 -1.28 -2.60 6.06
CA THR A 43 -0.37 -3.65 6.57
C THR A 43 -1.01 -4.54 7.63
N THR A 44 -2.07 -4.08 8.29
CA THR A 44 -2.64 -4.75 9.46
C THR A 44 -4.16 -4.74 9.38
N TYR A 45 -4.78 -5.90 9.18
CA TYR A 45 -6.23 -6.05 9.05
C TYR A 45 -6.96 -5.86 10.38
N ASP A 46 -6.41 -6.42 11.47
CA ASP A 46 -6.99 -6.26 12.80
C ASP A 46 -6.86 -4.80 13.28
N GLU A 47 -8.00 -4.18 13.57
CA GLU A 47 -8.09 -2.77 13.97
C GLU A 47 -7.42 -2.47 15.32
N THR A 48 -7.44 -3.42 16.24
CA THR A 48 -6.81 -3.25 17.56
C THR A 48 -5.30 -3.28 17.41
N LEU A 49 -4.78 -4.24 16.67
CA LEU A 49 -3.36 -4.35 16.34
C LEU A 49 -2.91 -3.15 15.48
N CYS A 50 -3.73 -2.72 14.52
CA CYS A 50 -3.44 -1.54 13.69
C CYS A 50 -3.21 -0.30 14.55
N LYS A 51 -4.05 -0.04 15.54
CA LYS A 51 -3.90 1.10 16.47
C LYS A 51 -2.65 1.03 17.33
N ILE A 52 -2.16 -0.17 17.64
CA ILE A 52 -0.89 -0.37 18.34
C ILE A 52 0.31 -0.08 17.44
N LEU A 53 0.28 -0.60 16.20
CA LEU A 53 1.39 -0.48 15.26
C LEU A 53 1.47 0.90 14.60
N GLU A 54 0.32 1.54 14.36
CA GLU A 54 0.20 2.80 13.63
C GLU A 54 -0.74 3.79 14.38
N PRO A 55 -0.36 4.25 15.59
CA PRO A 55 -1.31 4.94 16.52
C PRO A 55 -1.78 6.32 16.04
N ASN A 56 -1.07 6.96 15.12
CA ASN A 56 -1.31 8.37 14.74
C ASN A 56 -1.80 8.54 13.30
N VAL A 57 -2.30 7.49 12.68
CA VAL A 57 -2.82 7.51 11.31
C VAL A 57 -4.18 6.83 11.24
N SER A 58 -4.86 6.96 10.11
CA SER A 58 -6.15 6.27 9.89
C SER A 58 -6.00 4.77 10.02
N THR A 59 -7.01 4.10 10.57
CA THR A 59 -7.04 2.64 10.67
C THR A 59 -7.17 1.98 9.31
N THR A 60 -6.94 0.67 9.24
CA THR A 60 -7.05 -0.06 7.97
C THR A 60 -8.47 -0.02 7.41
N HIS A 61 -9.49 -0.12 8.26
CA HIS A 61 -10.88 0.01 7.81
C HIS A 61 -11.21 1.41 7.29
N GLU A 62 -10.77 2.47 7.98
CA GLU A 62 -10.91 3.84 7.47
C GLU A 62 -10.21 4.04 6.12
N ARG A 63 -9.02 3.44 5.94
CA ARG A 63 -8.32 3.47 4.64
C ARG A 63 -9.07 2.70 3.56
N PHE A 64 -9.68 1.56 3.90
CA PHE A 64 -10.55 0.82 2.98
C PHE A 64 -11.76 1.66 2.55
N GLU A 65 -12.45 2.32 3.49
CA GLU A 65 -13.56 3.22 3.16
C GLU A 65 -13.13 4.37 2.23
N ALA A 66 -11.91 4.88 2.41
CA ALA A 66 -11.35 5.87 1.50
C ALA A 66 -11.11 5.30 0.09
N LEU A 67 -10.58 4.07 -0.02
CA LEU A 67 -10.43 3.38 -1.31
C LEU A 67 -11.78 3.20 -2.01
N MET A 68 -12.84 2.86 -1.29
CA MET A 68 -14.21 2.75 -1.84
C MET A 68 -14.73 4.09 -2.36
N GLN A 69 -14.38 5.22 -1.73
CA GLN A 69 -14.74 6.55 -2.23
C GLN A 69 -13.95 6.88 -3.51
N PHE A 70 -12.66 6.54 -3.61
CA PHE A 70 -11.89 6.71 -4.84
C PHE A 70 -12.41 5.83 -5.97
N LYS A 71 -12.82 4.58 -5.69
CA LYS A 71 -13.49 3.70 -6.65
C LYS A 71 -14.75 4.37 -7.23
N LYS A 72 -15.64 4.89 -6.37
CA LYS A 72 -16.86 5.60 -6.78
C LYS A 72 -16.55 6.85 -7.62
N ALA A 73 -15.43 7.50 -7.33
CA ALA A 73 -14.97 8.69 -8.05
C ALA A 73 -14.24 8.39 -9.37
N GLY A 74 -14.01 7.11 -9.70
CA GLY A 74 -13.26 6.70 -10.89
C GLY A 74 -11.75 6.99 -10.80
N ILE A 75 -11.22 7.25 -9.60
CA ILE A 75 -9.79 7.50 -9.36
C ILE A 75 -9.12 6.16 -9.07
N PRO A 76 -8.14 5.74 -9.89
CA PRO A 76 -7.42 4.49 -9.67
C PRO A 76 -6.59 4.53 -8.38
N THR A 77 -6.51 3.37 -7.73
CA THR A 77 -5.77 3.21 -6.48
C THR A 77 -4.78 2.05 -6.56
N VAL A 78 -3.69 2.16 -5.81
CA VAL A 78 -2.69 1.11 -5.60
C VAL A 78 -2.47 0.95 -4.10
N VAL A 79 -2.30 -0.27 -3.63
CA VAL A 79 -2.04 -0.53 -2.20
C VAL A 79 -0.58 -0.89 -1.99
N TRP A 80 0.03 -0.37 -0.92
CA TRP A 80 1.33 -0.80 -0.41
C TRP A 80 1.10 -1.78 0.74
N LEU A 81 1.38 -3.07 0.50
CA LEU A 81 1.33 -4.13 1.49
C LEU A 81 2.73 -4.34 2.09
N THR A 82 3.26 -3.30 2.70
CA THR A 82 4.60 -3.29 3.31
C THR A 82 4.73 -2.14 4.33
N PRO A 83 5.43 -2.34 5.45
CA PRO A 83 6.07 -3.58 5.90
C PRO A 83 5.07 -4.58 6.50
N ILE A 84 5.39 -5.87 6.42
CA ILE A 84 4.77 -6.94 7.20
C ILE A 84 5.75 -7.35 8.29
N LEU A 85 5.31 -7.29 9.55
CA LEU A 85 6.17 -7.53 10.70
C LEU A 85 6.19 -9.02 11.06
N PRO A 86 7.32 -9.73 10.94
CA PRO A 86 7.43 -11.13 11.32
C PRO A 86 6.92 -11.38 12.75
N PHE A 87 6.20 -12.49 12.95
CA PHE A 87 5.62 -12.90 14.22
C PHE A 87 4.52 -11.98 14.80
N ILE A 88 4.12 -10.92 14.07
CA ILE A 88 3.10 -9.96 14.54
C ILE A 88 1.90 -9.96 13.60
N ASN A 89 2.07 -9.56 12.35
CA ASN A 89 1.00 -9.49 11.37
C ASN A 89 1.30 -10.29 10.08
N ASP A 90 2.33 -11.13 10.09
CA ASP A 90 2.68 -12.08 9.03
C ASP A 90 1.81 -13.35 9.08
N THR A 91 0.50 -13.18 9.15
CA THR A 91 -0.47 -14.27 9.21
C THR A 91 -1.33 -14.34 7.96
N LYS A 92 -1.84 -15.54 7.65
CA LYS A 92 -2.77 -15.73 6.52
C LYS A 92 -4.03 -14.89 6.67
N GLU A 93 -4.55 -14.78 7.88
CA GLU A 93 -5.74 -14.00 8.21
C GLU A 93 -5.53 -12.53 7.91
N ASN A 94 -4.39 -11.97 8.34
CA ASN A 94 -4.03 -10.60 8.08
C ASN A 94 -3.94 -10.30 6.58
N ILE A 95 -3.16 -11.12 5.86
CA ILE A 95 -2.95 -10.92 4.41
C ILE A 95 -4.26 -11.09 3.65
N ASN A 96 -5.04 -12.13 3.95
CA ASN A 96 -6.32 -12.37 3.29
C ASN A 96 -7.31 -11.24 3.55
N GLY A 97 -7.45 -10.76 4.77
CA GLY A 97 -8.36 -9.65 5.09
C GLY A 97 -8.02 -8.37 4.33
N ILE A 98 -6.72 -8.03 4.21
CA ILE A 98 -6.29 -6.89 3.40
C ILE A 98 -6.57 -7.12 1.91
N LEU A 99 -6.31 -8.33 1.40
CA LEU A 99 -6.61 -8.67 0.00
C LEU A 99 -8.10 -8.60 -0.30
N ASP A 100 -8.97 -9.03 0.62
CA ASP A 100 -10.43 -8.90 0.46
C ASP A 100 -10.83 -7.42 0.31
N TYR A 101 -10.30 -6.54 1.12
CA TYR A 101 -10.50 -5.09 0.98
C TYR A 101 -9.99 -4.56 -0.37
N CYS A 102 -8.83 -5.01 -0.82
CA CYS A 102 -8.26 -4.60 -2.11
C CYS A 102 -9.14 -5.04 -3.29
N MET A 103 -9.66 -6.27 -3.26
CA MET A 103 -10.54 -6.81 -4.28
C MET A 103 -11.88 -6.07 -4.30
N GLU A 104 -12.49 -5.85 -3.14
CA GLU A 104 -13.74 -5.10 -3.03
C GLU A 104 -13.58 -3.65 -3.50
N ALA A 105 -12.48 -2.99 -3.14
CA ALA A 105 -12.17 -1.66 -3.62
C ALA A 105 -11.78 -1.61 -5.11
N GLY A 106 -11.43 -2.74 -5.72
CA GLY A 106 -11.02 -2.81 -7.13
C GLY A 106 -9.71 -2.08 -7.40
N VAL A 107 -8.72 -2.24 -6.53
CA VAL A 107 -7.40 -1.60 -6.69
C VAL A 107 -6.71 -2.10 -7.96
N LYS A 108 -5.94 -1.24 -8.60
CA LYS A 108 -5.20 -1.58 -9.84
C LYS A 108 -3.99 -2.46 -9.59
N GLY A 109 -3.34 -2.27 -8.44
CA GLY A 109 -2.16 -3.05 -8.09
C GLY A 109 -1.88 -3.05 -6.60
N ILE A 110 -1.07 -4.03 -6.18
CA ILE A 110 -0.59 -4.13 -4.81
C ILE A 110 0.93 -4.30 -4.84
N ILE A 111 1.64 -3.35 -4.23
CA ILE A 111 3.09 -3.37 -4.12
C ILE A 111 3.46 -4.12 -2.84
N CYS A 112 4.08 -5.29 -3.02
CA CYS A 112 4.64 -6.10 -1.95
C CYS A 112 5.96 -6.71 -2.45
N PHE A 113 7.08 -6.41 -1.78
CA PHE A 113 8.39 -6.96 -2.15
C PHE A 113 8.64 -8.31 -1.49
N ASN A 114 8.30 -8.37 -0.20
CA ASN A 114 8.35 -9.58 0.63
C ASN A 114 7.44 -9.40 1.85
N MET A 115 7.17 -10.47 2.56
CA MET A 115 6.50 -10.44 3.87
C MET A 115 7.57 -10.24 4.94
N GLY A 116 7.97 -8.98 5.14
CA GLY A 116 9.08 -8.64 6.02
C GLY A 116 9.18 -7.15 6.32
N VAL A 117 10.23 -6.79 7.05
CA VAL A 117 10.57 -5.41 7.43
C VAL A 117 12.07 -5.18 7.34
N THR A 118 12.47 -4.00 6.89
CA THR A 118 13.87 -3.56 6.94
C THR A 118 14.10 -2.68 8.17
N LEU A 119 15.19 -2.95 8.91
CA LEU A 119 15.57 -2.16 10.08
C LEU A 119 16.85 -1.39 9.80
N ARG A 120 16.70 -0.11 9.48
CA ARG A 120 17.80 0.84 9.28
C ARG A 120 18.43 1.24 10.61
N ASP A 121 19.58 1.90 10.55
CA ASP A 121 20.21 2.48 11.75
C ASP A 121 19.25 3.46 12.41
N GLY A 122 19.07 3.35 13.73
CA GLY A 122 18.09 4.08 14.52
C GLY A 122 16.70 3.44 14.56
N ASP A 123 16.22 2.86 13.47
CA ASP A 123 14.91 2.20 13.42
C ASP A 123 14.88 0.93 14.30
N ARG A 124 16.01 0.20 14.36
CA ARG A 124 16.13 -1.03 15.15
C ARG A 124 15.92 -0.80 16.64
N GLU A 125 16.56 0.22 17.20
CA GLU A 125 16.45 0.56 18.61
C GLU A 125 15.02 0.95 18.96
N TYR A 126 14.40 1.80 18.13
CA TYR A 126 13.02 2.19 18.30
C TYR A 126 12.07 0.99 18.21
N PHE A 127 12.26 0.14 17.20
CA PHE A 127 11.45 -1.07 17.00
C PHE A 127 11.57 -2.02 18.18
N TYR A 128 12.77 -2.26 18.67
CA TYR A 128 13.00 -3.14 19.81
C TYR A 128 12.44 -2.59 21.13
N GLN A 129 12.44 -1.27 21.32
CA GLN A 129 11.75 -0.62 22.45
C GLN A 129 10.22 -0.79 22.34
N ALA A 130 9.67 -0.68 21.13
CA ALA A 130 8.25 -0.92 20.90
C ALA A 130 7.87 -2.39 21.14
N LEU A 131 8.71 -3.35 20.73
CA LEU A 131 8.51 -4.77 21.04
C LEU A 131 8.50 -5.03 22.55
N ASP A 132 9.45 -4.45 23.31
CA ASP A 132 9.47 -4.60 24.77
C ASP A 132 8.21 -4.03 25.42
N ARG A 133 7.64 -2.95 24.87
CA ARG A 133 6.44 -2.29 25.39
C ARG A 133 5.15 -3.05 25.09
N TYR A 134 4.99 -3.55 23.87
CA TYR A 134 3.70 -4.05 23.39
C TYR A 134 3.66 -5.56 23.17
N PHE A 135 4.82 -6.23 23.01
CA PHE A 135 4.93 -7.64 22.64
C PHE A 135 5.96 -8.36 23.50
N SER A 136 5.61 -8.63 24.75
CA SER A 136 6.53 -9.23 25.72
C SER A 136 7.24 -10.48 25.19
N GLY A 137 8.56 -10.51 25.32
CA GLY A 137 9.41 -11.64 24.88
C GLY A 137 9.73 -11.68 23.37
N LEU A 138 9.03 -10.93 22.54
CA LEU A 138 9.18 -10.98 21.10
C LEU A 138 10.53 -10.41 20.64
N LYS A 139 11.06 -9.41 21.30
CA LYS A 139 12.41 -8.88 21.03
C LYS A 139 13.50 -9.96 21.09
N LYS A 140 13.45 -10.84 22.10
CA LYS A 140 14.41 -11.96 22.20
C LYS A 140 14.29 -12.89 21.00
N LYS A 141 13.07 -13.17 20.53
CA LYS A 141 12.81 -13.98 19.35
C LYS A 141 13.38 -13.33 18.09
N TYR A 142 13.20 -12.01 17.90
CA TYR A 142 13.79 -11.26 16.79
C TYR A 142 15.33 -11.33 16.81
N ILE A 143 15.94 -11.07 17.96
CA ILE A 143 17.41 -11.13 18.10
C ILE A 143 17.94 -12.54 17.79
N TYR A 144 17.28 -13.58 18.30
CA TYR A 144 17.67 -14.97 18.04
C TYR A 144 17.52 -15.34 16.55
N THR A 145 16.43 -14.94 15.91
CA THR A 145 16.12 -15.33 14.52
C THR A 145 16.93 -14.53 13.50
N TYR A 146 17.11 -13.24 13.73
CA TYR A 146 17.65 -12.33 12.70
C TYR A 146 19.01 -11.70 13.05
N GLY A 147 19.42 -11.75 14.32
CA GLY A 147 20.66 -11.08 14.76
C GLY A 147 20.69 -9.61 14.36
N ASN A 148 21.70 -9.23 13.59
CA ASN A 148 21.89 -7.89 13.05
C ASN A 148 21.50 -7.74 11.56
N ALA A 149 20.73 -8.69 11.01
CA ALA A 149 20.28 -8.60 9.62
C ALA A 149 19.51 -7.29 9.36
N TYR A 150 19.72 -6.70 8.18
CA TYR A 150 19.03 -5.50 7.75
C TYR A 150 17.59 -5.81 7.30
N ASP A 151 17.43 -6.91 6.56
CA ASP A 151 16.14 -7.37 6.04
C ASP A 151 15.65 -8.57 6.87
N LEU A 152 14.47 -8.44 7.43
CA LEU A 152 13.85 -9.42 8.33
C LEU A 152 12.60 -9.99 7.63
N ALA A 153 12.80 -11.04 6.84
CA ALA A 153 11.69 -11.74 6.20
C ALA A 153 10.95 -12.65 7.19
N SER A 154 9.63 -12.76 7.03
CA SER A 154 8.82 -13.73 7.76
C SER A 154 9.34 -15.15 7.54
N PRO A 155 9.35 -16.02 8.55
CA PRO A 155 9.62 -17.44 8.36
C PRO A 155 8.66 -18.13 7.37
N ASP A 156 7.45 -17.61 7.23
CA ASP A 156 6.45 -18.08 6.27
C ASP A 156 6.39 -17.23 4.98
N ASN A 157 7.42 -16.42 4.70
CA ASN A 157 7.46 -15.50 3.56
C ASN A 157 7.05 -16.17 2.24
N GLU A 158 7.64 -17.30 1.89
CA GLU A 158 7.34 -18.00 0.62
C GLU A 158 5.86 -18.35 0.50
N LYS A 159 5.31 -18.99 1.54
CA LYS A 159 3.90 -19.42 1.55
C LYS A 159 2.93 -18.23 1.46
N LEU A 160 3.25 -17.14 2.18
CA LEU A 160 2.42 -15.93 2.19
C LEU A 160 2.52 -15.20 0.85
N MET A 161 3.72 -15.13 0.26
CA MET A 161 3.92 -14.53 -1.07
C MET A 161 3.25 -15.35 -2.17
N ASP A 162 3.28 -16.67 -2.11
CA ASP A 162 2.58 -17.53 -3.07
C ASP A 162 1.05 -17.35 -2.99
N MET A 163 0.51 -17.29 -1.77
CA MET A 163 -0.90 -17.00 -1.54
C MET A 163 -1.28 -15.61 -2.07
N PHE A 164 -0.48 -14.60 -1.79
CA PHE A 164 -0.65 -13.23 -2.27
C PHE A 164 -0.67 -13.17 -3.80
N ARG A 165 0.35 -13.72 -4.47
CA ARG A 165 0.47 -13.73 -5.94
C ARG A 165 -0.71 -14.44 -6.59
N LYS A 166 -1.07 -15.61 -6.07
CA LYS A 166 -2.21 -16.40 -6.57
C LYS A 166 -3.49 -15.60 -6.51
N ARG A 167 -3.82 -15.03 -5.35
CA ARG A 167 -5.05 -14.25 -5.17
C ARG A 167 -5.08 -12.99 -6.05
N CYS A 168 -3.97 -12.29 -6.20
CA CYS A 168 -3.89 -11.13 -7.09
C CYS A 168 -4.11 -11.54 -8.55
N ALA A 169 -3.46 -12.62 -9.02
CA ALA A 169 -3.62 -13.13 -10.39
C ALA A 169 -5.07 -13.54 -10.69
N GLU A 170 -5.72 -14.26 -9.77
CA GLU A 170 -7.11 -14.71 -9.91
C GLU A 170 -8.10 -13.52 -10.00
N ASN A 171 -7.73 -12.35 -9.50
CA ASN A 171 -8.58 -11.15 -9.48
C ASN A 171 -8.11 -10.03 -10.42
N GLY A 172 -7.12 -10.29 -11.28
CA GLY A 172 -6.62 -9.33 -12.25
C GLY A 172 -5.94 -8.09 -11.63
N ILE A 173 -5.39 -8.23 -10.42
CA ILE A 173 -4.65 -7.18 -9.71
C ILE A 173 -3.17 -7.29 -10.07
N ILE A 174 -2.54 -6.18 -10.45
CA ILE A 174 -1.09 -6.13 -10.71
C ILE A 174 -0.35 -6.36 -9.39
N TYR A 175 0.54 -7.34 -9.35
CA TYR A 175 1.29 -7.71 -8.14
C TYR A 175 2.81 -7.73 -8.33
N ASP A 176 3.30 -7.61 -9.56
CA ASP A 176 4.72 -7.38 -9.80
C ASP A 176 5.05 -5.91 -9.49
N PRO A 177 6.03 -5.62 -8.61
CA PRO A 177 6.36 -4.25 -8.25
C PRO A 177 6.78 -3.39 -9.43
N ASN A 178 7.52 -3.94 -10.42
CA ASN A 178 7.96 -3.20 -11.59
C ASN A 178 6.76 -2.83 -12.47
N GLU A 179 5.80 -3.74 -12.63
CA GLU A 179 4.56 -3.45 -13.36
C GLU A 179 3.69 -2.43 -12.63
N CYS A 180 3.61 -2.49 -11.29
CA CYS A 180 2.96 -1.45 -10.50
C CYS A 180 3.64 -0.09 -10.71
N PHE A 181 4.96 -0.02 -10.64
CA PHE A 181 5.70 1.23 -10.89
C PHE A 181 5.52 1.71 -12.32
N ARG A 182 5.57 0.83 -13.31
CA ARG A 182 5.28 1.19 -14.70
C ARG A 182 3.88 1.82 -14.79
N TYR A 183 2.86 1.18 -14.22
CA TYR A 183 1.51 1.72 -14.20
C TYR A 183 1.43 3.11 -13.54
N LEU A 184 2.19 3.36 -12.47
CA LEU A 184 2.21 4.67 -11.79
C LEU A 184 2.84 5.77 -12.65
N HIS A 185 3.81 5.46 -13.50
CA HIS A 185 4.55 6.43 -14.32
C HIS A 185 4.00 6.60 -15.73
N GLU A 186 3.28 5.62 -16.27
CA GLU A 186 2.65 5.72 -17.58
C GLU A 186 1.50 6.73 -17.55
N LEU A 187 1.65 7.82 -18.30
CA LEU A 187 0.63 8.85 -18.48
C LEU A 187 -0.03 8.68 -19.86
N PRO A 188 -1.30 9.11 -20.04
CA PRO A 188 -1.93 9.16 -21.34
C PRO A 188 -1.10 9.99 -22.32
N ASP A 189 -0.91 9.47 -23.53
CA ASP A 189 -0.22 10.20 -24.59
C ASP A 189 -1.16 11.29 -25.15
N LYS A 190 -0.87 12.54 -24.82
CA LYS A 190 -1.66 13.70 -25.25
C LYS A 190 -1.59 13.93 -26.78
N TYR A 191 -0.52 13.48 -27.43
CA TYR A 191 -0.33 13.70 -28.86
C TYR A 191 -1.16 12.74 -29.73
N VAL A 192 -1.42 11.53 -29.30
CA VAL A 192 -2.27 10.58 -30.01
C VAL A 192 -3.70 11.09 -30.13
N GLN A 193 -4.24 11.81 -29.12
CA GLN A 193 -5.56 12.39 -29.17
C GLN A 193 -5.68 13.56 -30.17
N MET A 194 -4.62 14.33 -30.42
CA MET A 194 -4.65 15.43 -31.40
C MET A 194 -4.72 14.93 -32.84
N PHE A 195 -4.11 13.81 -33.18
CA PHE A 195 -4.15 13.24 -34.53
C PHE A 195 -5.50 12.59 -34.88
N LEU A 196 -6.23 12.07 -33.90
CA LEU A 196 -7.56 11.47 -34.12
C LEU A 196 -8.68 12.51 -34.30
N ASN A 197 -8.46 13.75 -33.87
CA ASN A 197 -9.44 14.84 -34.05
C ASN A 197 -9.24 15.66 -35.36
N LEU A 198 -8.27 15.27 -36.21
CA LEU A 198 -7.99 15.91 -37.49
C LEU A 198 -8.39 15.06 -38.71
N THR A 199 -9.05 13.92 -38.47
CA THR A 199 -9.68 13.08 -39.50
C THR A 199 -11.21 13.14 -39.38
#